data_41291af8f214cd8b682353bed3242358
#
_entry.id   41291af8f214cd8b682353bed3242358
#
_cell.length_a   1.000
_cell.length_b   1.000
_cell.length_c   1.000
_cell.angle_alpha   90.00
_cell.angle_beta   90.00
_cell.angle_gamma   90.00
#
_symmetry.space_group_name_H-M   'P 1'
#
loop_
_entity.id
_entity.type
_entity.pdbx_description
1 polymer ?
#
loop_
_entity_poly.entity_id
_entity_poly.type
_entity_poly.pdbx_seq_one_letter_code
_entity_poly.pdbx_strand_id
1 'polypeptide(L)'
;MSIAHPNTAHEDIDVHGDVHGDVSVEELRLSQELSGTGAVAASADIAEYALRLGDDALILSQQLGAWISRAPELEEDVALGNIALDLLGHARSFLHYAGSYDGRSEDDLAFFRDEPEFRCAWIVQQPNGDFAQTIARQFVVATYMFELYSALRASSDETFAAIAEKSLKEVDYHRDHAVQWMLRLAGGTEESRTRIVRAIGDVWPYVDELFRDDDLIERLGDAAVRPSSLRAGFDGVVDTVFAEAELSVPAIAASSAGGRQGTHATPLGHILAEMQVLARRHPGASW
;
A
#
# COMPACT_ATOMS: atom_id res chain seq x y z
N MET A 1 22.41 -34.76 62.30
CA MET A 1 21.18 -34.03 61.94
C MET A 1 21.33 -33.55 60.51
N SER A 2 20.82 -34.33 59.57
CA SER A 2 20.98 -34.12 58.11
C SER A 2 19.70 -33.49 57.58
N ILE A 3 19.82 -32.31 56.99
CA ILE A 3 18.69 -31.61 56.38
C ILE A 3 18.78 -31.81 54.87
N ALA A 4 17.78 -32.56 54.34
CA ALA A 4 17.61 -32.80 52.92
C ALA A 4 17.02 -31.56 52.25
N HIS A 5 17.61 -31.14 51.10
CA HIS A 5 17.06 -30.14 50.18
C HIS A 5 16.15 -30.84 49.16
N PRO A 6 14.97 -30.29 48.82
CA PRO A 6 14.15 -30.81 47.76
C PRO A 6 14.69 -30.39 46.41
N ASN A 7 14.67 -31.37 45.51
CA ASN A 7 15.03 -31.33 44.11
C ASN A 7 13.93 -30.54 43.33
N THR A 8 14.26 -29.37 42.80
CA THR A 8 13.40 -28.66 41.87
C THR A 8 13.73 -29.13 40.46
N ALA A 9 12.76 -29.82 39.84
CA ALA A 9 12.80 -30.18 38.46
C ALA A 9 12.84 -28.90 37.59
N HIS A 10 13.85 -28.80 36.74
CA HIS A 10 13.86 -27.86 35.62
C HIS A 10 12.89 -28.38 34.57
N GLU A 11 11.80 -27.70 34.37
CA GLU A 11 11.02 -27.81 33.15
C GLU A 11 11.81 -27.17 32.01
N ASP A 12 12.23 -28.01 31.06
CA ASP A 12 12.78 -27.58 29.79
C ASP A 12 11.67 -26.87 28.99
N ILE A 13 11.78 -25.56 28.87
CA ILE A 13 10.97 -24.76 27.96
C ILE A 13 11.56 -25.00 26.56
N ASP A 14 10.84 -25.80 25.79
CA ASP A 14 11.13 -26.06 24.39
C ASP A 14 10.89 -24.77 23.57
N VAL A 15 11.94 -24.00 23.29
CA VAL A 15 11.92 -22.78 22.46
C VAL A 15 12.27 -23.16 21.02
N HIS A 16 11.49 -24.05 20.43
CA HIS A 16 11.44 -24.23 18.98
C HIS A 16 10.05 -23.87 18.47
N GLY A 17 9.69 -22.59 18.59
CA GLY A 17 8.66 -21.99 17.78
C GLY A 17 9.25 -21.71 16.41
N ASP A 18 8.93 -22.54 15.42
CA ASP A 18 9.18 -22.26 14.01
C ASP A 18 8.52 -20.93 13.62
N VAL A 19 9.36 -19.87 13.46
CA VAL A 19 8.97 -18.63 12.81
C VAL A 19 9.04 -18.87 11.30
N HIS A 20 8.19 -19.75 10.81
CA HIS A 20 7.76 -19.70 9.44
C HIS A 20 6.70 -18.60 9.38
N GLY A 21 6.99 -17.53 8.64
CA GLY A 21 5.97 -16.56 8.26
C GLY A 21 4.82 -17.34 7.59
N ASP A 22 3.77 -17.55 8.35
CA ASP A 22 2.56 -18.21 7.87
C ASP A 22 1.96 -17.26 6.83
N VAL A 23 2.29 -17.48 5.56
CA VAL A 23 1.44 -17.03 4.45
C VAL A 23 0.07 -17.57 4.79
N SER A 24 -0.89 -16.70 5.08
CA SER A 24 -2.17 -17.14 5.60
C SER A 24 -2.75 -18.17 4.66
N VAL A 25 -3.35 -19.23 5.19
CA VAL A 25 -3.99 -20.31 4.40
C VAL A 25 -5.01 -19.70 3.42
N GLU A 26 -5.49 -18.51 3.72
CA GLU A 26 -6.40 -17.72 2.91
C GLU A 26 -5.71 -17.06 1.70
N GLU A 27 -4.45 -16.60 1.83
CA GLU A 27 -3.64 -16.09 0.70
C GLU A 27 -3.28 -17.19 -0.28
N LEU A 28 -2.93 -18.37 0.24
CA LEU A 28 -2.71 -19.56 -0.58
C LEU A 28 -4.01 -20.01 -1.29
N ARG A 29 -5.16 -19.88 -0.65
CA ARG A 29 -6.46 -20.17 -1.27
C ARG A 29 -6.81 -19.17 -2.36
N LEU A 30 -6.65 -17.87 -2.14
CA LEU A 30 -6.95 -16.86 -3.15
C LEU A 30 -6.03 -17.02 -4.36
N SER A 31 -4.73 -17.25 -4.16
CA SER A 31 -3.81 -17.53 -5.26
C SER A 31 -4.13 -18.84 -6.00
N GLN A 32 -4.65 -19.84 -5.29
CA GLN A 32 -5.15 -21.11 -5.88
C GLN A 32 -6.50 -20.92 -6.58
N GLU A 33 -7.39 -20.10 -6.06
CA GLU A 33 -8.68 -19.77 -6.69
C GLU A 33 -8.46 -18.90 -7.95
N LEU A 34 -7.54 -17.95 -7.91
CA LEU A 34 -7.11 -17.16 -9.08
C LEU A 34 -6.33 -18.00 -10.11
N SER A 35 -5.66 -19.08 -9.68
CA SER A 35 -4.94 -20.03 -10.54
C SER A 35 -5.79 -21.23 -11.00
N GLY A 36 -7.02 -21.37 -10.49
CA GLY A 36 -7.93 -22.48 -10.77
C GLY A 36 -8.33 -22.54 -12.25
N THR A 37 -8.55 -23.76 -12.74
CA THR A 37 -8.96 -24.08 -14.15
C THR A 37 -10.35 -23.52 -14.50
N GLY A 38 -10.56 -22.24 -14.34
CA GLY A 38 -11.83 -21.54 -14.62
C GLY A 38 -11.74 -20.03 -14.48
N ALA A 39 -10.62 -19.48 -13.96
CA ALA A 39 -10.42 -18.05 -13.88
C ALA A 39 -10.31 -17.45 -15.30
N VAL A 40 -11.10 -16.45 -15.58
CA VAL A 40 -11.06 -15.73 -16.86
C VAL A 40 -9.80 -14.87 -16.85
N ALA A 41 -8.93 -15.05 -17.87
CA ALA A 41 -7.75 -14.20 -18.01
C ALA A 41 -8.17 -12.74 -18.22
N ALA A 42 -7.39 -11.82 -17.67
CA ALA A 42 -7.61 -10.39 -17.85
C ALA A 42 -7.57 -10.00 -19.33
N SER A 43 -8.39 -9.04 -19.73
CA SER A 43 -8.21 -8.34 -21.00
C SER A 43 -7.08 -7.32 -20.89
N ALA A 44 -6.61 -6.75 -22.01
CA ALA A 44 -5.56 -5.73 -21.99
C ALA A 44 -5.92 -4.51 -21.11
N ASP A 45 -7.15 -4.01 -21.20
CA ASP A 45 -7.62 -2.88 -20.39
C ASP A 45 -7.74 -3.25 -18.90
N ILE A 46 -8.23 -4.46 -18.59
CA ILE A 46 -8.29 -5.00 -17.22
C ILE A 46 -6.88 -5.13 -16.65
N ALA A 47 -5.93 -5.69 -17.39
CA ALA A 47 -4.54 -5.84 -16.98
C ALA A 47 -3.88 -4.49 -16.70
N GLU A 48 -4.10 -3.48 -17.56
CA GLU A 48 -3.57 -2.13 -17.34
C GLU A 48 -4.16 -1.49 -16.06
N TYR A 49 -5.46 -1.69 -15.79
CA TYR A 49 -6.07 -1.19 -14.55
C TYR A 49 -5.53 -1.92 -13.32
N ALA A 50 -5.39 -3.24 -13.38
CA ALA A 50 -4.79 -4.05 -12.32
C ALA A 50 -3.34 -3.62 -12.04
N LEU A 51 -2.54 -3.31 -13.08
CA LEU A 51 -1.19 -2.77 -12.92
C LEU A 51 -1.18 -1.45 -12.14
N ARG A 52 -2.13 -0.53 -12.40
CA ARG A 52 -2.22 0.73 -11.65
C ARG A 52 -2.41 0.50 -10.15
N LEU A 53 -3.33 -0.40 -9.80
CA LEU A 53 -3.65 -0.72 -8.40
C LEU A 53 -2.51 -1.50 -7.74
N GLY A 54 -1.94 -2.47 -8.44
CA GLY A 54 -0.81 -3.26 -7.97
C GLY A 54 0.45 -2.44 -7.76
N ASP A 55 0.76 -1.53 -8.68
CA ASP A 55 1.93 -0.67 -8.59
C ASP A 55 1.83 0.35 -7.46
N ASP A 56 0.65 0.93 -7.23
CA ASP A 56 0.43 1.82 -6.08
C ASP A 56 0.72 1.10 -4.76
N ALA A 57 0.18 -0.11 -4.61
CA ALA A 57 0.37 -0.91 -3.41
C ALA A 57 1.83 -1.40 -3.27
N LEU A 58 2.47 -1.86 -4.35
CA LEU A 58 3.85 -2.35 -4.36
C LEU A 58 4.84 -1.25 -3.94
N ILE A 59 4.76 -0.08 -4.58
CA ILE A 59 5.70 1.02 -4.31
C ILE A 59 5.49 1.56 -2.90
N LEU A 60 4.24 1.67 -2.43
CA LEU A 60 3.98 2.10 -1.06
C LEU A 60 4.46 1.08 -0.02
N SER A 61 4.26 -0.22 -0.28
CA SER A 61 4.80 -1.30 0.56
C SER A 61 6.32 -1.20 0.70
N GLN A 62 7.04 -1.06 -0.42
CA GLN A 62 8.50 -0.89 -0.44
C GLN A 62 8.93 0.34 0.38
N GLN A 63 8.23 1.46 0.27
CA GLN A 63 8.51 2.67 1.02
C GLN A 63 8.30 2.48 2.53
N LEU A 64 7.21 1.81 2.93
CA LEU A 64 6.94 1.55 4.36
C LEU A 64 7.89 0.52 4.94
N GLY A 65 8.30 -0.51 4.18
CA GLY A 65 9.31 -1.47 4.59
C GLY A 65 10.65 -0.83 4.99
N ALA A 66 10.98 0.34 4.42
CA ALA A 66 12.17 1.09 4.79
C ALA A 66 12.14 1.68 6.23
N TRP A 67 10.98 1.64 6.90
CA TRP A 67 10.84 2.06 8.30
C TRP A 67 11.24 0.98 9.30
N ILE A 68 11.34 -0.28 8.92
CA ILE A 68 11.73 -1.38 9.80
C ILE A 68 13.05 -1.04 10.51
N SER A 69 13.04 -1.09 11.82
CA SER A 69 14.15 -0.68 12.72
C SER A 69 14.48 0.83 12.70
N ARG A 70 13.58 1.68 12.23
CA ARG A 70 13.80 3.15 12.09
C ARG A 70 12.62 3.99 12.59
N ALA A 71 11.47 3.38 12.89
CA ALA A 71 10.31 4.08 13.41
C ALA A 71 10.59 4.67 14.80
N PRO A 72 9.84 5.71 15.22
CA PRO A 72 10.10 6.42 16.45
C PRO A 72 9.87 5.58 17.71
N GLU A 73 9.02 4.56 17.63
CA GLU A 73 8.67 3.64 18.73
C GLU A 73 8.55 2.21 18.16
N LEU A 74 8.74 1.20 19.01
CA LEU A 74 8.68 -0.20 18.60
C LEU A 74 7.31 -0.60 18.06
N GLU A 75 6.25 -0.07 18.65
CA GLU A 75 4.87 -0.31 18.24
C GLU A 75 4.62 0.20 16.82
N GLU A 76 5.19 1.34 16.47
CA GLU A 76 5.09 1.91 15.12
C GLU A 76 5.96 1.17 14.10
N ASP A 77 7.09 0.64 14.53
CA ASP A 77 7.94 -0.22 13.68
C ASP A 77 7.16 -1.46 13.25
N VAL A 78 6.47 -2.09 14.19
CA VAL A 78 5.60 -3.25 13.93
C VAL A 78 4.37 -2.85 13.10
N ALA A 79 3.71 -1.73 13.43
CA ALA A 79 2.51 -1.29 12.72
C ALA A 79 2.81 -0.97 11.24
N LEU A 80 3.86 -0.18 10.96
CA LEU A 80 4.26 0.14 9.59
C LEU A 80 4.72 -1.08 8.81
N GLY A 81 5.42 -2.03 9.49
CA GLY A 81 5.81 -3.30 8.91
C GLY A 81 4.60 -4.15 8.50
N ASN A 82 3.57 -4.25 9.34
CA ASN A 82 2.32 -4.97 9.02
C ASN A 82 1.56 -4.29 7.89
N ILE A 83 1.42 -2.95 7.90
CA ILE A 83 0.80 -2.20 6.80
C ILE A 83 1.57 -2.45 5.48
N ALA A 84 2.90 -2.51 5.52
CA ALA A 84 3.72 -2.83 4.35
C ALA A 84 3.43 -4.25 3.83
N LEU A 85 3.26 -5.23 4.70
CA LEU A 85 2.93 -6.61 4.32
C LEU A 85 1.53 -6.73 3.72
N ASP A 86 0.52 -6.07 4.30
CA ASP A 86 -0.83 -6.03 3.75
C ASP A 86 -0.82 -5.45 2.33
N LEU A 87 -0.15 -4.30 2.14
CA LEU A 87 0.00 -3.67 0.83
C LEU A 87 0.76 -4.56 -0.17
N LEU A 88 1.75 -5.33 0.29
CA LEU A 88 2.42 -6.32 -0.56
C LEU A 88 1.44 -7.43 -1.00
N GLY A 89 0.56 -7.88 -0.11
CA GLY A 89 -0.51 -8.82 -0.43
C GLY A 89 -1.48 -8.28 -1.49
N HIS A 90 -1.88 -7.00 -1.35
CA HIS A 90 -2.70 -6.32 -2.37
C HIS A 90 -1.97 -6.27 -3.72
N ALA A 91 -0.69 -5.84 -3.70
CA ALA A 91 0.13 -5.75 -4.91
C ALA A 91 0.22 -7.10 -5.62
N ARG A 92 0.51 -8.18 -4.88
CA ARG A 92 0.59 -9.54 -5.43
C ARG A 92 -0.72 -9.96 -6.10
N SER A 93 -1.86 -9.72 -5.45
CA SER A 93 -3.17 -10.08 -5.99
C SER A 93 -3.47 -9.35 -7.31
N PHE A 94 -3.24 -8.03 -7.37
CA PHE A 94 -3.46 -7.25 -8.58
C PHE A 94 -2.45 -7.56 -9.68
N LEU A 95 -1.15 -7.73 -9.35
CA LEU A 95 -0.12 -8.06 -10.33
C LEU A 95 -0.30 -9.48 -10.88
N HIS A 96 -0.70 -10.45 -10.06
CA HIS A 96 -1.04 -11.79 -10.53
C HIS A 96 -2.20 -11.73 -11.54
N TYR A 97 -3.25 -10.95 -11.24
CA TYR A 97 -4.36 -10.78 -12.17
C TYR A 97 -3.93 -10.07 -13.47
N ALA A 98 -3.13 -9.01 -13.37
CA ALA A 98 -2.57 -8.34 -14.54
C ALA A 98 -1.75 -9.28 -15.43
N GLY A 99 -0.90 -10.12 -14.81
CA GLY A 99 -0.05 -11.07 -15.51
C GLY A 99 -0.81 -12.18 -16.24
N SER A 100 -2.06 -12.46 -15.83
CA SER A 100 -2.89 -13.46 -16.53
C SER A 100 -3.21 -13.08 -17.98
N TYR A 101 -3.05 -11.81 -18.36
CA TYR A 101 -3.25 -11.32 -19.71
C TYR A 101 -2.20 -11.86 -20.69
N ASP A 102 -0.94 -11.86 -20.32
CA ASP A 102 0.18 -12.18 -21.20
C ASP A 102 1.10 -13.31 -20.66
N GLY A 103 0.74 -13.89 -19.53
CA GLY A 103 1.45 -15.02 -18.92
C GLY A 103 2.66 -14.63 -18.06
N ARG A 104 2.85 -13.33 -17.75
CA ARG A 104 3.87 -12.88 -16.80
C ARG A 104 3.46 -13.21 -15.37
N SER A 105 4.44 -13.59 -14.56
CA SER A 105 4.24 -13.74 -13.12
C SER A 105 4.15 -12.38 -12.41
N GLU A 106 3.68 -12.37 -11.16
CA GLU A 106 3.74 -11.19 -10.29
C GLU A 106 5.19 -10.70 -10.11
N ASP A 107 6.15 -11.62 -10.02
CA ASP A 107 7.57 -11.31 -9.89
C ASP A 107 8.14 -10.70 -11.18
N ASP A 108 7.73 -11.18 -12.36
CA ASP A 108 8.11 -10.56 -13.62
C ASP A 108 7.66 -9.09 -13.67
N LEU A 109 6.42 -8.84 -13.21
CA LEU A 109 5.85 -7.51 -13.19
C LEU A 109 6.46 -6.61 -12.12
N ALA A 110 6.87 -7.15 -10.96
CA ALA A 110 7.49 -6.38 -9.90
C ALA A 110 8.98 -6.07 -10.19
N PHE A 111 9.76 -7.09 -10.62
CA PHE A 111 11.21 -7.00 -10.57
C PHE A 111 11.88 -6.80 -11.94
N PHE A 112 11.19 -7.04 -13.05
CA PHE A 112 11.82 -7.01 -14.37
C PHE A 112 11.27 -5.93 -15.31
N ARG A 113 10.24 -5.17 -14.92
CA ARG A 113 9.79 -3.97 -15.66
C ARG A 113 10.73 -2.79 -15.43
N ASP A 114 10.97 -2.00 -16.47
CA ASP A 114 11.67 -0.73 -16.36
C ASP A 114 10.73 0.41 -15.91
N GLU A 115 11.31 1.49 -15.39
CA GLU A 115 10.57 2.62 -14.80
C GLU A 115 9.38 3.09 -15.65
N PRO A 116 9.48 3.31 -16.98
CA PRO A 116 8.34 3.78 -17.79
C PRO A 116 7.19 2.79 -17.92
N GLU A 117 7.39 1.53 -17.52
CA GLU A 117 6.37 0.48 -17.57
C GLU A 117 5.51 0.43 -16.30
N PHE A 118 5.92 1.12 -15.23
CA PHE A 118 5.13 1.26 -14.01
C PHE A 118 3.97 2.22 -14.21
N ARG A 119 2.91 2.04 -13.42
CA ARG A 119 1.64 2.79 -13.50
C ARG A 119 1.22 3.40 -12.18
N CYS A 120 2.14 3.53 -11.22
CA CYS A 120 1.86 4.08 -9.90
C CYS A 120 1.70 5.61 -9.92
N ALA A 121 0.80 6.13 -9.08
CA ALA A 121 0.61 7.56 -8.88
C ALA A 121 1.86 8.21 -8.25
N TRP A 122 2.08 9.50 -8.53
CA TRP A 122 3.26 10.22 -8.02
C TRP A 122 3.33 10.28 -6.50
N ILE A 123 2.18 10.29 -5.82
CA ILE A 123 2.14 10.37 -4.35
C ILE A 123 2.86 9.20 -3.68
N VAL A 124 2.71 7.97 -4.19
CA VAL A 124 3.36 6.79 -3.62
C VAL A 124 4.85 6.73 -3.91
N GLN A 125 5.32 7.50 -4.88
CA GLN A 125 6.74 7.61 -5.26
C GLN A 125 7.51 8.61 -4.38
N GLN A 126 6.81 9.46 -3.61
CA GLN A 126 7.47 10.50 -2.83
C GLN A 126 8.32 9.90 -1.72
N PRO A 127 9.49 10.48 -1.40
CA PRO A 127 10.34 9.98 -0.32
C PRO A 127 9.61 9.90 1.01
N ASN A 128 10.02 8.98 1.88
CA ASN A 128 9.48 8.87 3.24
C ASN A 128 9.67 10.15 4.06
N GLY A 129 10.78 10.87 3.85
CA GLY A 129 11.09 12.02 4.66
C GLY A 129 11.25 11.67 6.14
N ASP A 130 10.67 12.50 7.00
CA ASP A 130 10.52 12.17 8.42
C ASP A 130 9.19 11.42 8.67
N PHE A 131 8.96 11.00 9.92
CA PHE A 131 7.75 10.27 10.29
C PHE A 131 6.46 11.04 9.96
N ALA A 132 6.44 12.37 10.16
CA ALA A 132 5.29 13.19 9.82
C ALA A 132 5.01 13.21 8.31
N GLN A 133 6.05 13.22 7.47
CA GLN A 133 5.93 13.11 6.01
C GLN A 133 5.28 11.79 5.61
N THR A 134 5.75 10.68 6.19
CA THR A 134 5.17 9.35 5.94
C THR A 134 3.72 9.29 6.39
N ILE A 135 3.39 9.80 7.58
CA ILE A 135 2.01 9.81 8.08
C ILE A 135 1.08 10.67 7.21
N ALA A 136 1.52 11.85 6.76
CA ALA A 136 0.73 12.69 5.86
C ALA A 136 0.43 11.96 4.53
N ARG A 137 1.42 11.27 3.95
CA ARG A 137 1.23 10.43 2.76
C ARG A 137 0.26 9.27 3.03
N GLN A 138 0.47 8.54 4.14
CA GLN A 138 -0.40 7.43 4.54
C GLN A 138 -1.85 7.88 4.75
N PHE A 139 -2.07 9.02 5.39
CA PHE A 139 -3.40 9.58 5.57
C PHE A 139 -4.12 9.77 4.22
N VAL A 140 -3.45 10.40 3.27
CA VAL A 140 -4.02 10.62 1.92
C VAL A 140 -4.28 9.29 1.22
N VAL A 141 -3.25 8.41 1.15
CA VAL A 141 -3.34 7.20 0.34
C VAL A 141 -4.28 6.17 0.96
N ALA A 142 -4.25 5.97 2.28
CA ALA A 142 -5.16 5.03 2.94
C ALA A 142 -6.62 5.50 2.87
N THR A 143 -6.89 6.81 3.02
CA THR A 143 -8.23 7.37 2.83
C THR A 143 -8.72 7.16 1.39
N TYR A 144 -7.88 7.42 0.39
CA TYR A 144 -8.22 7.16 -1.00
C TYR A 144 -8.45 5.67 -1.28
N MET A 145 -7.57 4.79 -0.82
CA MET A 145 -7.70 3.33 -1.01
C MET A 145 -8.96 2.78 -0.35
N PHE A 146 -9.35 3.30 0.81
CA PHE A 146 -10.60 2.89 1.46
C PHE A 146 -11.82 3.22 0.61
N GLU A 147 -11.92 4.43 0.08
CA GLU A 147 -12.99 4.83 -0.83
C GLU A 147 -12.96 3.98 -2.12
N LEU A 148 -11.78 3.77 -2.68
CA LEU A 148 -11.58 2.97 -3.89
C LEU A 148 -12.04 1.52 -3.69
N TYR A 149 -11.57 0.84 -2.64
CA TYR A 149 -11.91 -0.56 -2.41
C TYR A 149 -13.37 -0.73 -1.97
N SER A 150 -13.92 0.24 -1.23
CA SER A 150 -15.36 0.27 -0.92
C SER A 150 -16.22 0.31 -2.18
N ALA A 151 -15.83 1.09 -3.18
CA ALA A 151 -16.54 1.16 -4.46
C ALA A 151 -16.23 -0.07 -5.36
N LEU A 152 -14.98 -0.55 -5.38
CA LEU A 152 -14.53 -1.64 -6.24
C LEU A 152 -15.18 -2.99 -5.89
N ARG A 153 -15.69 -3.17 -4.67
CA ARG A 153 -16.50 -4.33 -4.28
C ARG A 153 -17.75 -4.52 -5.15
N ALA A 154 -18.25 -3.46 -5.77
CA ALA A 154 -19.37 -3.49 -6.69
C ALA A 154 -18.95 -3.60 -8.16
N SER A 155 -17.68 -3.87 -8.44
CA SER A 155 -17.19 -4.08 -9.81
C SER A 155 -17.94 -5.19 -10.52
N SER A 156 -18.20 -5.00 -11.82
CA SER A 156 -18.69 -6.07 -12.70
C SER A 156 -17.62 -7.14 -12.99
N ASP A 157 -16.36 -6.87 -12.68
CA ASP A 157 -15.26 -7.83 -12.70
C ASP A 157 -15.17 -8.52 -11.33
N GLU A 158 -15.50 -9.80 -11.30
CA GLU A 158 -15.56 -10.59 -10.06
C GLU A 158 -14.20 -10.68 -9.34
N THR A 159 -13.09 -10.66 -10.09
CA THR A 159 -11.74 -10.71 -9.52
C THR A 159 -11.42 -9.41 -8.79
N PHE A 160 -11.70 -8.26 -9.37
CA PHE A 160 -11.55 -6.98 -8.68
C PHE A 160 -12.45 -6.89 -7.44
N ALA A 161 -13.69 -7.31 -7.54
CA ALA A 161 -14.62 -7.32 -6.42
C ALA A 161 -14.10 -8.18 -5.26
N ALA A 162 -13.59 -9.38 -5.54
CA ALA A 162 -13.05 -10.30 -4.54
C ALA A 162 -11.78 -9.76 -3.87
N ILE A 163 -10.85 -9.20 -4.64
CA ILE A 163 -9.63 -8.57 -4.08
C ILE A 163 -10.03 -7.40 -3.17
N ALA A 164 -10.93 -6.53 -3.61
CA ALA A 164 -11.38 -5.38 -2.83
C ALA A 164 -12.10 -5.79 -1.54
N GLU A 165 -12.96 -6.81 -1.56
CA GLU A 165 -13.65 -7.33 -0.37
C GLU A 165 -12.68 -7.82 0.68
N LYS A 166 -11.65 -8.56 0.27
CA LYS A 166 -10.60 -9.06 1.17
C LYS A 166 -9.81 -7.92 1.78
N SER A 167 -9.34 -7.00 0.96
CA SER A 167 -8.39 -5.94 1.34
C SER A 167 -9.03 -4.78 2.11
N LEU A 168 -10.37 -4.63 2.06
CA LEU A 168 -11.04 -3.46 2.63
C LEU A 168 -10.83 -3.32 4.15
N LYS A 169 -10.82 -4.44 4.90
CA LYS A 169 -10.61 -4.40 6.36
C LYS A 169 -9.19 -3.95 6.73
N GLU A 170 -8.22 -4.37 5.95
CA GLU A 170 -6.81 -3.99 6.12
C GLU A 170 -6.65 -2.49 5.87
N VAL A 171 -7.21 -1.99 4.77
CA VAL A 171 -7.16 -0.56 4.42
C VAL A 171 -7.94 0.31 5.41
N ASP A 172 -9.03 -0.18 6.01
CA ASP A 172 -9.74 0.52 7.07
C ASP A 172 -8.85 0.71 8.31
N TYR A 173 -8.09 -0.32 8.68
CA TYR A 173 -7.06 -0.21 9.72
C TYR A 173 -5.95 0.78 9.34
N HIS A 174 -5.44 0.73 8.09
CA HIS A 174 -4.42 1.66 7.62
C HIS A 174 -4.89 3.12 7.72
N ARG A 175 -6.15 3.37 7.36
CA ARG A 175 -6.77 4.69 7.45
C ARG A 175 -6.90 5.14 8.91
N ASP A 176 -7.44 4.28 9.79
CA ASP A 176 -7.59 4.61 11.21
C ASP A 176 -6.23 4.91 11.86
N HIS A 177 -5.23 4.08 11.63
CA HIS A 177 -3.86 4.30 12.08
C HIS A 177 -3.32 5.68 11.64
N ALA A 178 -3.48 6.01 10.35
CA ALA A 178 -2.99 7.28 9.83
C ALA A 178 -3.75 8.48 10.41
N VAL A 179 -5.09 8.37 10.58
CA VAL A 179 -5.92 9.41 11.22
C VAL A 179 -5.48 9.65 12.67
N GLN A 180 -5.29 8.58 13.46
CA GLN A 180 -4.85 8.71 14.85
C GLN A 180 -3.49 9.42 14.95
N TRP A 181 -2.56 9.11 14.03
CA TRP A 181 -1.27 9.80 14.01
C TRP A 181 -1.36 11.24 13.51
N MET A 182 -2.23 11.55 12.56
CA MET A 182 -2.50 12.94 12.15
C MET A 182 -2.93 13.78 13.36
N LEU A 183 -3.92 13.30 14.13
CA LEU A 183 -4.42 13.98 15.33
C LEU A 183 -3.32 14.10 16.40
N ARG A 184 -2.58 13.01 16.66
CA ARG A 184 -1.50 12.99 17.66
C ARG A 184 -0.37 13.96 17.33
N LEU A 185 0.08 14.01 16.06
CA LEU A 185 1.15 14.91 15.64
C LEU A 185 0.69 16.36 15.65
N ALA A 186 -0.55 16.65 15.24
CA ALA A 186 -1.10 18.00 15.23
C ALA A 186 -1.38 18.53 16.65
N GLY A 187 -1.88 17.68 17.57
CA GLY A 187 -2.19 18.05 18.95
C GLY A 187 -1.04 17.88 19.96
N GLY A 188 0.14 17.40 19.51
CA GLY A 188 1.28 17.10 20.37
C GLY A 188 2.12 18.33 20.74
N THR A 189 3.43 18.27 20.45
CA THR A 189 4.37 19.36 20.69
C THR A 189 4.36 20.37 19.54
N GLU A 190 4.90 21.59 19.78
CA GLU A 190 5.10 22.59 18.72
C GLU A 190 5.93 22.02 17.56
N GLU A 191 6.94 21.22 17.86
CA GLU A 191 7.79 20.56 16.85
C GLU A 191 6.99 19.55 16.02
N SER A 192 6.19 18.67 16.63
CA SER A 192 5.39 17.69 15.89
C SER A 192 4.35 18.38 15.00
N ARG A 193 3.71 19.43 15.52
CA ARG A 193 2.77 20.24 14.75
C ARG A 193 3.43 20.93 13.55
N THR A 194 4.61 21.52 13.75
CA THR A 194 5.37 22.16 12.67
C THR A 194 5.70 21.15 11.57
N ARG A 195 6.12 19.94 11.95
CA ARG A 195 6.46 18.87 11.01
C ARG A 195 5.24 18.40 10.22
N ILE A 196 4.12 18.14 10.88
CA ILE A 196 2.93 17.64 10.17
C ILE A 196 2.33 18.69 9.23
N VAL A 197 2.31 19.95 9.63
CA VAL A 197 1.85 21.06 8.76
C VAL A 197 2.72 21.16 7.50
N ARG A 198 4.05 21.11 7.66
CA ARG A 198 4.98 21.06 6.51
C ARG A 198 4.72 19.83 5.65
N ALA A 199 4.62 18.64 6.25
CA ALA A 199 4.42 17.38 5.56
C ALA A 199 3.14 17.37 4.71
N ILE A 200 2.04 17.91 5.25
CA ILE A 200 0.80 18.10 4.49
C ILE A 200 1.05 18.98 3.27
N GLY A 201 1.77 20.10 3.43
CA GLY A 201 2.14 20.98 2.32
C GLY A 201 2.98 20.27 1.23
N ASP A 202 3.89 19.38 1.64
CA ASP A 202 4.75 18.63 0.72
C ASP A 202 4.01 17.52 -0.05
N VAL A 203 3.00 16.91 0.57
CA VAL A 203 2.20 15.80 -0.02
C VAL A 203 1.05 16.32 -0.88
N TRP A 204 0.44 17.43 -0.51
CA TRP A 204 -0.81 17.92 -1.10
C TRP A 204 -0.79 18.14 -2.61
N PRO A 205 0.32 18.60 -3.23
CA PRO A 205 0.38 18.75 -4.67
C PRO A 205 0.07 17.49 -5.49
N TYR A 206 0.22 16.32 -4.90
CA TYR A 206 0.05 15.03 -5.57
C TYR A 206 -1.35 14.41 -5.37
N VAL A 207 -2.21 15.03 -4.56
CA VAL A 207 -3.55 14.48 -4.23
C VAL A 207 -4.45 14.42 -5.45
N ASP A 208 -4.49 15.47 -6.26
CA ASP A 208 -5.43 15.57 -7.38
C ASP A 208 -5.20 14.53 -8.47
N GLU A 209 -3.98 13.96 -8.57
CA GLU A 209 -3.69 12.87 -9.51
C GLU A 209 -4.58 11.64 -9.24
N LEU A 210 -4.83 11.34 -7.97
CA LEU A 210 -5.60 10.18 -7.55
C LEU A 210 -7.05 10.20 -8.06
N PHE A 211 -7.59 11.38 -8.36
CA PHE A 211 -9.00 11.58 -8.73
C PHE A 211 -9.22 11.89 -10.21
N ARG A 212 -8.21 11.67 -11.06
CA ARG A 212 -8.31 11.92 -12.49
C ARG A 212 -8.91 10.73 -13.23
N ASP A 213 -10.00 10.98 -13.92
CA ASP A 213 -10.54 10.03 -14.89
C ASP A 213 -9.72 10.08 -16.17
N ASP A 214 -9.67 8.98 -16.89
CA ASP A 214 -9.03 8.89 -18.20
C ASP A 214 -9.76 7.89 -19.13
N ASP A 215 -9.30 7.79 -20.37
CA ASP A 215 -9.92 6.96 -21.41
C ASP A 215 -9.97 5.46 -21.03
N LEU A 216 -9.04 4.97 -20.20
CA LEU A 216 -9.06 3.59 -19.73
C LEU A 216 -10.28 3.34 -18.82
N ILE A 217 -10.52 4.25 -17.89
CA ILE A 217 -11.68 4.18 -16.97
C ILE A 217 -12.98 4.25 -17.76
N GLU A 218 -13.06 5.11 -18.78
CA GLU A 218 -14.23 5.20 -19.65
C GLU A 218 -14.50 3.88 -20.41
N ARG A 219 -13.46 3.23 -20.93
CA ARG A 219 -13.61 1.94 -21.64
C ARG A 219 -14.00 0.78 -20.72
N LEU A 220 -13.49 0.78 -19.49
CA LEU A 220 -13.79 -0.28 -18.53
C LEU A 220 -15.19 -0.18 -17.92
N GLY A 221 -15.78 1.01 -17.89
CA GLY A 221 -17.13 1.22 -17.35
C GLY A 221 -17.27 0.67 -15.92
N ASP A 222 -18.25 -0.22 -15.72
CA ASP A 222 -18.56 -0.78 -14.39
C ASP A 222 -17.51 -1.79 -13.88
N ALA A 223 -16.53 -2.17 -14.69
CA ALA A 223 -15.43 -3.02 -14.23
C ALA A 223 -14.39 -2.25 -13.40
N ALA A 224 -14.24 -0.94 -13.64
CA ALA A 224 -13.36 -0.06 -12.91
C ALA A 224 -14.15 0.96 -12.08
N VAL A 225 -13.50 1.49 -11.05
CA VAL A 225 -14.04 2.63 -10.30
C VAL A 225 -13.62 3.93 -10.99
N ARG A 226 -14.58 4.83 -11.19
CA ARG A 226 -14.32 6.19 -11.66
C ARG A 226 -13.63 7.01 -10.56
N PRO A 227 -12.34 7.38 -10.65
CA PRO A 227 -11.61 8.03 -9.58
C PRO A 227 -12.27 9.34 -9.10
N SER A 228 -12.81 10.15 -10.02
CA SER A 228 -13.48 11.41 -9.63
C SER A 228 -14.67 11.22 -8.71
N SER A 229 -15.34 10.06 -8.76
CA SER A 229 -16.49 9.75 -7.90
C SER A 229 -16.12 9.56 -6.42
N LEU A 230 -14.84 9.28 -6.13
CA LEU A 230 -14.32 9.04 -4.78
C LEU A 230 -14.01 10.35 -4.04
N ARG A 231 -13.92 11.48 -4.77
CA ARG A 231 -13.47 12.76 -4.23
C ARG A 231 -14.32 13.24 -3.05
N ALA A 232 -15.64 13.13 -3.12
CA ALA A 232 -16.52 13.62 -2.07
C ALA A 232 -16.35 12.85 -0.75
N GLY A 233 -16.19 11.51 -0.81
CA GLY A 233 -15.91 10.69 0.37
C GLY A 233 -14.56 11.03 1.00
N PHE A 234 -13.53 11.13 0.18
CA PHE A 234 -12.20 11.54 0.61
C PHE A 234 -12.20 12.93 1.26
N ASP A 235 -12.78 13.94 0.61
CA ASP A 235 -12.84 15.31 1.13
C ASP A 235 -13.59 15.35 2.47
N GLY A 236 -14.67 14.58 2.65
CA GLY A 236 -15.42 14.49 3.90
C GLY A 236 -14.57 13.98 5.07
N VAL A 237 -13.69 13.00 4.84
CA VAL A 237 -12.74 12.53 5.87
C VAL A 237 -11.69 13.59 6.16
N VAL A 238 -11.14 14.21 5.12
CA VAL A 238 -10.14 15.30 5.26
C VAL A 238 -10.71 16.44 6.08
N ASP A 239 -11.91 16.93 5.73
CA ASP A 239 -12.57 18.04 6.43
C ASP A 239 -12.78 17.70 7.92
N THR A 240 -13.21 16.48 8.22
CA THR A 240 -13.45 16.04 9.61
C THR A 240 -12.15 16.00 10.40
N VAL A 241 -11.12 15.33 9.88
CA VAL A 241 -9.84 15.17 10.58
C VAL A 241 -9.11 16.50 10.72
N PHE A 242 -9.13 17.34 9.68
CA PHE A 242 -8.47 18.64 9.71
C PHE A 242 -9.17 19.62 10.65
N ALA A 243 -10.50 19.57 10.73
CA ALA A 243 -11.23 20.38 11.71
C ALA A 243 -10.88 19.98 13.15
N GLU A 244 -10.84 18.67 13.45
CA GLU A 244 -10.47 18.16 14.78
C GLU A 244 -9.02 18.48 15.14
N ALA A 245 -8.10 18.37 14.15
CA ALA A 245 -6.67 18.65 14.32
C ALA A 245 -6.32 20.15 14.28
N GLU A 246 -7.29 21.02 14.05
CA GLU A 246 -7.09 22.46 13.78
C GLU A 246 -6.07 22.70 12.65
N LEU A 247 -6.14 21.89 11.59
CA LEU A 247 -5.34 21.99 10.39
C LEU A 247 -6.15 22.63 9.27
N SER A 248 -5.48 23.05 8.19
CA SER A 248 -6.12 23.59 7.01
C SER A 248 -5.59 22.91 5.74
N VAL A 249 -6.46 22.71 4.77
CA VAL A 249 -6.06 22.26 3.45
C VAL A 249 -5.14 23.30 2.81
N PRO A 250 -3.91 22.91 2.37
CA PRO A 250 -2.98 23.86 1.79
C PRO A 250 -3.50 24.43 0.47
N ALA A 251 -3.37 25.76 0.30
CA ALA A 251 -3.66 26.42 -0.97
C ALA A 251 -2.44 26.33 -1.92
N ILE A 252 -2.09 25.09 -2.34
CA ILE A 252 -0.95 24.81 -3.20
C ILE A 252 -1.46 24.25 -4.53
N ALA A 253 -0.85 24.67 -5.64
CA ALA A 253 -1.19 24.17 -6.96
C ALA A 253 -0.89 22.67 -7.08
N ALA A 254 -1.80 21.93 -7.72
CA ALA A 254 -1.56 20.53 -8.04
C ALA A 254 -0.32 20.37 -8.93
N SER A 255 0.44 19.31 -8.69
CA SER A 255 1.56 18.91 -9.52
C SER A 255 1.07 18.46 -10.91
N SER A 256 1.91 18.65 -11.92
CA SER A 256 1.72 17.93 -13.19
C SER A 256 1.96 16.45 -12.91
N ALA A 257 0.97 15.64 -13.10
CA ALA A 257 1.05 14.19 -12.86
C ALA A 257 1.23 13.44 -14.20
N GLY A 258 1.58 12.19 -14.11
CA GLY A 258 1.80 11.36 -15.30
C GLY A 258 2.13 9.91 -14.96
N GLY A 259 2.01 9.53 -13.68
CA GLY A 259 2.36 8.18 -13.21
C GLY A 259 1.58 7.09 -13.93
N ARG A 260 0.30 7.32 -14.17
CA ARG A 260 -0.56 6.38 -14.91
C ARG A 260 -0.18 6.21 -16.40
N GLN A 261 0.61 7.16 -16.93
CA GLN A 261 1.10 7.15 -18.32
C GLN A 261 2.60 6.81 -18.42
N GLY A 262 3.22 6.33 -17.33
CA GLY A 262 4.65 5.95 -17.31
C GLY A 262 5.61 7.15 -17.22
N THR A 263 5.11 8.33 -16.86
CA THR A 263 5.96 9.48 -16.54
C THR A 263 6.06 9.63 -15.03
N HIS A 264 7.26 9.47 -14.49
CA HIS A 264 7.45 9.33 -13.05
C HIS A 264 8.26 10.48 -12.44
N ALA A 265 8.12 10.61 -11.11
CA ALA A 265 8.99 11.47 -10.33
C ALA A 265 10.34 10.78 -10.09
N THR A 266 11.42 11.56 -10.02
CA THR A 266 12.80 11.07 -9.83
C THR A 266 12.96 10.01 -8.72
N PRO A 267 12.24 10.05 -7.59
CA PRO A 267 12.41 9.05 -6.53
C PRO A 267 12.08 7.62 -6.95
N LEU A 268 11.18 7.41 -7.92
CA LEU A 268 10.81 6.05 -8.36
C LEU A 268 12.03 5.27 -8.85
N GLY A 269 12.89 5.87 -9.67
CA GLY A 269 14.10 5.21 -10.15
C GLY A 269 15.02 4.72 -9.03
N HIS A 270 15.11 5.44 -7.91
CA HIS A 270 15.87 5.00 -6.74
C HIS A 270 15.19 3.83 -6.02
N ILE A 271 13.86 3.87 -5.86
CA ILE A 271 13.09 2.79 -5.24
C ILE A 271 13.24 1.50 -6.05
N LEU A 272 13.08 1.58 -7.37
CA LEU A 272 13.22 0.43 -8.26
C LEU A 272 14.65 -0.13 -8.27
N ALA A 273 15.66 0.74 -8.29
CA ALA A 273 17.05 0.29 -8.24
C ALA A 273 17.35 -0.52 -6.97
N GLU A 274 16.80 -0.12 -5.82
CA GLU A 274 16.94 -0.85 -4.56
C GLU A 274 16.12 -2.16 -4.57
N MET A 275 14.85 -2.09 -4.96
CA MET A 275 13.93 -3.23 -4.96
C MET A 275 14.34 -4.33 -5.93
N GLN A 276 14.80 -3.97 -7.15
CA GLN A 276 15.00 -4.91 -8.25
C GLN A 276 16.42 -5.48 -8.33
N VAL A 277 17.40 -4.90 -7.62
CA VAL A 277 18.83 -5.22 -7.83
C VAL A 277 19.17 -6.68 -7.65
N LEU A 278 18.63 -7.36 -6.65
CA LEU A 278 18.92 -8.77 -6.39
C LEU A 278 18.28 -9.68 -7.45
N ALA A 279 17.00 -9.51 -7.73
CA ALA A 279 16.29 -10.30 -8.73
C ALA A 279 16.93 -10.16 -10.12
N ARG A 280 17.28 -8.95 -10.53
CA ARG A 280 17.93 -8.68 -11.83
C ARG A 280 19.35 -9.21 -11.91
N ARG A 281 20.09 -9.27 -10.79
CA ARG A 281 21.45 -9.87 -10.75
C ARG A 281 21.45 -11.39 -10.73
N HIS A 282 20.40 -12.00 -10.23
CA HIS A 282 20.29 -13.44 -10.03
C HIS A 282 18.95 -13.98 -10.58
N PRO A 283 18.70 -13.86 -11.91
CA PRO A 283 17.43 -14.29 -12.51
C PRO A 283 17.22 -15.79 -12.25
N GLY A 284 16.02 -16.15 -11.80
CA GLY A 284 15.66 -17.55 -11.51
C GLY A 284 16.20 -18.09 -10.19
N ALA A 285 16.84 -17.28 -9.35
CA ALA A 285 17.18 -17.70 -7.99
C ALA A 285 15.91 -17.83 -7.14
N SER A 286 15.88 -18.84 -6.26
CA SER A 286 14.86 -18.99 -5.21
C SER A 286 15.51 -18.70 -3.85
N TRP A 287 14.78 -18.05 -2.99
CA TRP A 287 15.23 -17.59 -1.66
C TRP A 287 14.51 -18.34 -0.54
#